data_fb032c326a4877b59b6fc900031c1e2f
#
_entry.id   fb032c326a4877b59b6fc900031c1e2f
#
_cell.length_a   1.000
_cell.length_b   1.000
_cell.length_c   1.000
_cell.angle_alpha   90.00
_cell.angle_beta   90.00
_cell.angle_gamma   90.00
#
_symmetry.space_group_name_H-M   'P 1'
#
loop_
_entity.id
_entity.type
_entity.pdbx_description
1 polymer ?
#
loop_
_entity_poly.entity_id
_entity_poly.type
_entity_poly.pdbx_seq_one_letter_code
_entity_poly.pdbx_strand_id
1 'polypeptide(L)'
;MDDFVKICSVEDIPDNEPLAIEVDGMPIAICRVGDKLYAIEDVCPHQGASYEGGEVDGEVLTCPLHGWRTNIVTGRSLEAPAIEIETYEVRVENGFVYIKIEE
;
A
#
# COMPACT_ATOMS: atom_id res chain seq x y z
N MET A 1 19.95 -3.95 6.50
CA MET A 1 18.82 -3.41 5.73
C MET A 1 19.15 -3.25 4.24
N ASP A 2 19.84 -4.20 3.71
CA ASP A 2 20.36 -4.06 2.36
C ASP A 2 19.28 -3.90 1.29
N ASP A 3 18.14 -4.55 1.50
CA ASP A 3 17.06 -4.51 0.51
C ASP A 3 16.00 -3.46 0.83
N PHE A 4 16.18 -2.72 1.92
CA PHE A 4 15.20 -1.71 2.32
C PHE A 4 15.56 -0.35 1.72
N VAL A 5 14.55 0.33 1.21
CA VAL A 5 14.70 1.65 0.61
C VAL A 5 13.91 2.65 1.44
N LYS A 6 14.56 3.76 1.81
CA LYS A 6 13.90 4.85 2.53
C LYS A 6 12.99 5.59 1.56
N ILE A 7 11.73 5.77 1.91
CA ILE A 7 10.76 6.32 0.99
C ILE A 7 10.09 7.60 1.44
N CYS A 8 9.81 7.75 2.74
CA CYS A 8 9.14 8.96 3.24
C CYS A 8 9.22 9.01 4.75
N SER A 9 8.68 10.09 5.31
CA SER A 9 8.51 10.21 6.76
C SER A 9 7.17 9.58 7.15
N VAL A 10 7.11 9.03 8.36
CA VAL A 10 5.85 8.49 8.89
C VAL A 10 4.74 9.55 8.85
N GLU A 11 5.11 10.81 9.05
CA GLU A 11 4.14 11.92 9.07
C GLU A 11 3.51 12.19 7.70
N ASP A 12 4.12 11.71 6.63
CA ASP A 12 3.60 11.92 5.29
C ASP A 12 2.43 11.00 4.94
N ILE A 13 2.18 9.98 5.78
CA ILE A 13 1.15 8.99 5.49
C ILE A 13 -0.16 9.37 6.16
N PRO A 14 -1.22 9.65 5.38
CA PRO A 14 -2.50 10.04 5.97
C PRO A 14 -3.19 8.86 6.67
N ASP A 15 -4.16 9.18 7.53
CA ASP A 15 -4.83 8.17 8.34
C ASP A 15 -5.82 7.30 7.56
N ASN A 16 -6.56 7.89 6.66
CA ASN A 16 -7.65 7.19 6.00
C ASN A 16 -7.51 7.13 4.49
N GLU A 17 -6.31 7.41 3.99
CA GLU A 17 -6.05 7.41 2.55
C GLU A 17 -4.72 6.75 2.27
N PRO A 18 -4.57 6.10 1.12
CA PRO A 18 -3.27 5.56 0.75
C PRO A 18 -2.35 6.68 0.29
N LEU A 19 -1.06 6.53 0.56
CA LEU A 19 -0.04 7.39 -0.02
C LEU A 19 0.51 6.68 -1.23
N ALA A 20 0.24 7.21 -2.42
CA ALA A 20 0.69 6.61 -3.67
C ALA A 20 2.06 7.19 -4.03
N ILE A 21 3.04 6.33 -4.18
CA ILE A 21 4.41 6.72 -4.52
C ILE A 21 4.98 5.77 -5.57
N GLU A 22 6.12 6.14 -6.10
CA GLU A 22 6.84 5.28 -7.03
C GLU A 22 8.23 5.02 -6.47
N VAL A 23 8.62 3.76 -6.41
CA VAL A 23 9.94 3.36 -5.91
C VAL A 23 10.60 2.51 -6.99
N ASP A 24 11.70 2.99 -7.54
CA ASP A 24 12.43 2.30 -8.61
C ASP A 24 11.53 1.91 -9.78
N GLY A 25 10.60 2.79 -10.13
CA GLY A 25 9.69 2.56 -11.23
C GLY A 25 8.47 1.71 -10.86
N MET A 26 8.37 1.27 -9.62
CA MET A 26 7.24 0.46 -9.17
C MET A 26 6.22 1.32 -8.42
N PRO A 27 4.94 1.24 -8.81
CA PRO A 27 3.91 1.99 -8.09
C PRO A 27 3.59 1.27 -6.77
N ILE A 28 3.63 2.01 -5.67
CA ILE A 28 3.42 1.46 -4.33
C ILE A 28 2.46 2.35 -3.56
N ALA A 29 1.51 1.73 -2.87
CA ALA A 29 0.60 2.44 -1.97
C ALA A 29 0.93 2.06 -0.55
N ILE A 30 1.12 3.06 0.30
CA ILE A 30 1.40 2.86 1.71
C ILE A 30 0.17 3.26 2.49
N CYS A 31 -0.27 2.39 3.39
CA CYS A 31 -1.49 2.61 4.15
C CYS A 31 -1.22 2.48 5.64
N ARG A 32 -1.93 3.27 6.42
CA ARG A 32 -1.86 3.21 7.87
C ARG A 32 -3.05 2.39 8.40
N VAL A 33 -2.73 1.32 9.13
CA VAL A 33 -3.75 0.47 9.74
C VAL A 33 -3.47 0.44 11.23
N GLY A 34 -4.22 1.21 12.00
CA GLY A 34 -3.96 1.37 13.43
C GLY A 34 -2.57 1.94 13.67
N ASP A 35 -1.75 1.22 14.40
CA ASP A 35 -0.39 1.64 14.72
C ASP A 35 0.65 1.13 13.72
N LYS A 36 0.20 0.43 12.70
CA LYS A 36 1.10 -0.22 11.75
C LYS A 36 0.95 0.37 10.36
N LEU A 37 2.02 0.24 9.58
CA LEU A 37 2.03 0.66 8.20
C LEU A 37 2.21 -0.55 7.30
N TYR A 38 1.50 -0.53 6.17
CA TYR A 38 1.56 -1.60 5.19
C TYR A 38 1.79 -1.00 3.81
N ALA A 39 2.50 -1.72 2.97
CA ALA A 39 2.76 -1.30 1.61
C ALA A 39 2.28 -2.38 0.66
N ILE A 40 1.57 -1.97 -0.37
CA ILE A 40 1.06 -2.87 -1.39
C ILE A 40 1.37 -2.28 -2.76
N GLU A 41 1.30 -3.12 -3.78
CA GLU A 41 1.39 -2.67 -5.15
C GLU A 41 0.23 -1.72 -5.44
N ASP A 42 0.51 -0.55 -6.00
CA ASP A 42 -0.52 0.47 -6.24
C ASP A 42 -1.21 0.24 -7.57
N VAL A 43 -1.79 -0.95 -7.71
CA VAL A 43 -2.48 -1.36 -8.93
C VAL A 43 -3.77 -2.04 -8.52
N CYS A 44 -4.91 -1.39 -8.82
CA CYS A 44 -6.20 -2.00 -8.56
C CYS A 44 -6.37 -3.21 -9.49
N PRO A 45 -6.63 -4.40 -8.96
CA PRO A 45 -6.72 -5.60 -9.80
C PRO A 45 -7.83 -5.55 -10.83
N HIS A 46 -8.81 -4.65 -10.64
CA HIS A 46 -9.92 -4.54 -11.59
C HIS A 46 -9.50 -3.90 -12.89
N GLN A 47 -8.76 -2.78 -12.85
CA GLN A 47 -8.41 -2.05 -14.06
C GLN A 47 -6.97 -1.53 -14.09
N GLY A 48 -6.17 -1.92 -13.14
CA GLY A 48 -4.78 -1.46 -13.08
C GLY A 48 -4.63 0.00 -12.69
N ALA A 49 -5.66 0.61 -12.14
CA ALA A 49 -5.59 2.01 -11.71
C ALA A 49 -4.91 2.15 -10.37
N SER A 50 -4.38 3.35 -10.10
CA SER A 50 -3.82 3.67 -8.80
C SER A 50 -4.92 3.74 -7.74
N TYR A 51 -4.57 3.40 -6.51
CA TYR A 51 -5.48 3.58 -5.38
C TYR A 51 -5.50 5.02 -4.87
N GLU A 52 -4.74 5.91 -5.48
CA GLU A 52 -4.72 7.31 -5.08
C GLU A 52 -6.13 7.89 -5.06
N GLY A 53 -6.49 8.56 -3.97
CA GLY A 53 -7.84 9.07 -3.79
C GLY A 53 -8.80 8.05 -3.19
N GLY A 54 -8.34 6.83 -2.96
CA GLY A 54 -9.15 5.81 -2.33
C GLY A 54 -9.29 6.01 -0.83
N GLU A 55 -9.92 5.04 -0.18
CA GLU A 55 -10.21 5.14 1.25
C GLU A 55 -9.65 3.91 1.97
N VAL A 56 -9.00 4.15 3.10
CA VAL A 56 -8.51 3.09 3.98
C VAL A 56 -9.44 3.01 5.19
N ASP A 57 -10.02 1.84 5.41
CA ASP A 57 -10.90 1.59 6.55
C ASP A 57 -10.46 0.28 7.18
N GLY A 58 -9.78 0.37 8.33
CA GLY A 58 -9.19 -0.80 8.94
C GLY A 58 -8.15 -1.42 8.02
N GLU A 59 -8.33 -2.68 7.67
CA GLU A 59 -7.43 -3.40 6.76
C GLU A 59 -7.88 -3.37 5.31
N VAL A 60 -8.89 -2.58 5.00
CA VAL A 60 -9.48 -2.57 3.67
C VAL A 60 -9.21 -1.26 2.95
N LEU A 61 -8.68 -1.37 1.73
CA LEU A 61 -8.46 -0.24 0.86
C LEU A 61 -9.46 -0.33 -0.29
N THR A 62 -10.24 0.74 -0.47
CA THR A 62 -11.25 0.81 -1.54
C THR A 62 -10.71 1.62 -2.70
N CYS A 63 -10.74 1.04 -3.89
CA CYS A 63 -10.33 1.71 -5.11
C CYS A 63 -11.34 2.81 -5.45
N PRO A 64 -10.88 4.04 -5.78
CA PRO A 64 -11.80 5.13 -6.03
C PRO A 64 -12.60 5.02 -7.33
N LEU A 65 -12.17 4.18 -8.27
CA LEU A 65 -12.84 4.09 -9.56
C LEU A 65 -14.12 3.28 -9.52
N HIS A 66 -14.08 2.05 -9.03
CA HIS A 66 -15.23 1.18 -9.06
C HIS A 66 -15.56 0.54 -7.71
N GLY A 67 -14.91 1.04 -6.66
CA GLY A 67 -15.20 0.56 -5.33
C GLY A 67 -14.67 -0.84 -5.01
N TRP A 68 -13.78 -1.38 -5.82
CA TRP A 68 -13.15 -2.66 -5.50
C TRP A 68 -12.32 -2.54 -4.24
N ARG A 69 -12.41 -3.55 -3.40
CA ARG A 69 -11.77 -3.54 -2.09
C ARG A 69 -10.65 -4.56 -2.03
N THR A 70 -9.57 -4.20 -1.37
CA THR A 70 -8.40 -5.06 -1.22
C THR A 70 -8.02 -5.11 0.24
N ASN A 71 -7.70 -6.29 0.75
CA ASN A 71 -7.16 -6.42 2.10
C ASN A 71 -5.69 -5.98 2.05
N ILE A 72 -5.35 -4.95 2.80
CA ILE A 72 -4.02 -4.35 2.77
C ILE A 72 -2.96 -5.30 3.33
N VAL A 73 -3.34 -6.12 4.29
CA VAL A 73 -2.40 -7.01 4.97
C VAL A 73 -2.01 -8.19 4.08
N THR A 74 -2.96 -8.74 3.34
CA THR A 74 -2.72 -9.92 2.51
C THR A 74 -2.53 -9.62 1.03
N GLY A 75 -3.02 -8.46 0.57
CA GLY A 75 -3.02 -8.13 -0.85
C GLY A 75 -4.16 -8.76 -1.62
N ARG A 76 -5.05 -9.45 -0.93
CA ARG A 76 -6.14 -10.20 -1.59
C ARG A 76 -7.35 -9.32 -1.85
N SER A 77 -7.90 -9.42 -3.05
CA SER A 77 -9.13 -8.70 -3.41
C SER A 77 -10.33 -9.33 -2.71
N LEU A 78 -11.22 -8.48 -2.16
CA LEU A 78 -12.44 -8.95 -1.53
C LEU A 78 -13.48 -9.38 -2.56
N GLU A 79 -13.51 -8.70 -3.72
CA GLU A 79 -14.44 -9.01 -4.80
C GLU A 79 -14.01 -10.23 -5.61
N ALA A 80 -12.69 -10.47 -5.68
CA ALA A 80 -12.16 -11.60 -6.44
C ALA A 80 -11.03 -12.24 -5.63
N PRO A 81 -11.37 -13.06 -4.61
CA PRO A 81 -10.36 -13.57 -3.66
C PRO A 81 -9.22 -14.39 -4.28
N ALA A 82 -9.38 -14.85 -5.49
CA ALA A 82 -8.30 -15.55 -6.18
C ALA A 82 -7.21 -14.60 -6.70
N ILE A 83 -7.49 -13.30 -6.69
CA ILE A 83 -6.56 -12.29 -7.16
C ILE A 83 -5.83 -11.68 -5.97
N GLU A 84 -4.50 -11.70 -6.02
CA GLU A 84 -3.68 -11.05 -5.00
C GLU A 84 -2.71 -10.10 -5.67
N ILE A 85 -2.51 -8.92 -5.06
CA ILE A 85 -1.46 -8.02 -5.48
C ILE A 85 -0.28 -8.15 -4.52
N GLU A 86 0.89 -7.70 -4.95
CA GLU A 86 2.09 -7.79 -4.15
C GLU A 86 1.98 -6.95 -2.88
N THR A 87 2.51 -7.49 -1.79
CA THR A 87 2.68 -6.73 -0.55
C THR A 87 4.17 -6.64 -0.27
N TYR A 88 4.56 -5.58 0.43
CA TYR A 88 5.97 -5.32 0.72
C TYR A 88 6.17 -5.18 2.22
N GLU A 89 7.29 -5.66 2.71
CA GLU A 89 7.62 -5.50 4.12
C GLU A 89 7.94 -4.04 4.40
N VAL A 90 7.40 -3.50 5.49
CA VAL A 90 7.60 -2.11 5.89
C VAL A 90 8.34 -2.08 7.20
N ARG A 91 9.31 -1.19 7.32
CA ARG A 91 10.04 -0.96 8.54
C ARG A 91 10.10 0.53 8.84
N VAL A 92 9.95 0.88 10.12
CA VAL A 92 10.01 2.28 10.54
C VAL A 92 11.22 2.44 11.47
N GLU A 93 12.07 3.39 11.15
CA GLU A 93 13.22 3.73 11.98
C GLU A 93 13.40 5.24 12.03
N ASN A 94 13.53 5.77 13.23
CA ASN A 94 13.76 7.22 13.45
C ASN A 94 12.74 8.11 12.77
N GLY A 95 11.49 7.64 12.68
CA GLY A 95 10.41 8.40 12.07
C GLY A 95 10.35 8.32 10.56
N PHE A 96 11.18 7.48 9.95
CA PHE A 96 11.19 7.30 8.51
C PHE A 96 10.71 5.90 8.12
N VAL A 97 10.08 5.81 6.97
CA VAL A 97 9.51 4.57 6.45
C VAL A 97 10.43 3.96 5.42
N TYR A 98 10.71 2.68 5.58
CA TYR A 98 11.52 1.90 4.65
C TYR A 98 10.70 0.75 4.13
N ILE A 99 10.85 0.44 2.85
CA ILE A 99 10.17 -0.70 2.21
C ILE A 99 11.22 -1.65 1.67
N LYS A 100 10.98 -2.94 1.86
CA LYS A 100 11.84 -3.96 1.28
C LYS A 100 11.42 -4.22 -0.16
N ILE A 101 12.33 -3.94 -1.08
CA ILE A 101 12.11 -4.17 -2.49
C ILE A 101 12.79 -5.48 -2.87
N GLU A 102 12.02 -6.39 -3.43
CA GLU A 102 12.55 -7.67 -3.90
C GLU A 102 12.51 -7.70 -5.41
N GLU A 103 13.56 -8.20 -5.99
CA GLU A 103 13.65 -8.33 -7.44
C GLU A 103 13.43 -9.75 -7.90
#